data_80f23fbf1715a8e7d415c17848778d68
#
_entry.id   80f23fbf1715a8e7d415c17848778d68
#
_cell.length_a   1.000
_cell.length_b   1.000
_cell.length_c   1.000
_cell.angle_alpha   90.00
_cell.angle_beta   90.00
_cell.angle_gamma   90.00
#
_symmetry.space_group_name_H-M   'P 1'
#
loop_
_entity.id
_entity.type
_entity.pdbx_description
1 polymer ?
#
loop_
_entity_poly.entity_id
_entity_poly.type
_entity_poly.pdbx_seq_one_letter_code
_entity_poly.pdbx_strand_id
1 'polypeptide(L)'
;MNRYGIIIMVTLLAATQSVGAQQKPHYTQYILNQYILNPAITGIESYVDLKASYRRQWVGIQDAPVTTYFSMHGALNKKSSRNAPTSFPTPGENPRGRSYWEEYEAPDPHHGIGLQVVQDVTGPLSTVTAQATYAHHLPLGLRTTLAAGLGIGLNRIGLDAAKLNFGDVTVDPVVFTSGYLNRTRLDMSAGLYLYSADYFVGLSAQQIVPQTIDFTDGYIRPQTGKTVPHLFATAGYRALLGENFNLIPSLMVKYIQPLPVQVEGNLKLQFRNLAWLGASYRHQDGFAAMLGMNISNIQMGYAYDYTTSRLNNFSKGTHEFLIGFLIGNKYPDGCPRNVW
;
A
#
# COMPACT_ATOMS: atom_id res chain seq x y z
N MET A 1 5.25 -20.00 46.84
CA MET A 1 4.51 -19.92 45.54
C MET A 1 5.21 -20.86 44.57
N ASN A 2 4.58 -21.99 44.23
CA ASN A 2 5.24 -23.04 43.43
C ASN A 2 5.51 -22.56 41.99
N ARG A 3 6.71 -22.87 41.46
CA ARG A 3 7.13 -22.53 40.10
C ARG A 3 6.11 -22.92 39.03
N TYR A 4 5.34 -23.99 39.25
CA TYR A 4 4.23 -24.41 38.36
C TYR A 4 3.03 -23.47 38.39
N GLY A 5 2.74 -22.80 39.53
CA GLY A 5 1.66 -21.81 39.61
C GLY A 5 1.94 -20.55 38.78
N ILE A 6 3.21 -20.14 38.68
CA ILE A 6 3.62 -18.98 37.86
C ILE A 6 3.53 -19.33 36.39
N ILE A 7 3.93 -20.53 35.98
CA ILE A 7 3.86 -20.99 34.58
C ILE A 7 2.41 -21.11 34.14
N ILE A 8 1.51 -21.66 34.98
CA ILE A 8 0.08 -21.77 34.68
C ILE A 8 -0.57 -20.38 34.60
N MET A 9 -0.19 -19.45 35.45
CA MET A 9 -0.71 -18.08 35.43
C MET A 9 -0.24 -17.30 34.19
N VAL A 10 1.01 -17.48 33.78
CA VAL A 10 1.55 -16.89 32.51
C VAL A 10 0.89 -17.50 31.28
N THR A 11 0.61 -18.81 31.29
CA THR A 11 -0.07 -19.50 30.17
C THR A 11 -1.56 -19.10 30.08
N LEU A 12 -2.22 -18.89 31.22
CA LEU A 12 -3.60 -18.39 31.24
C LEU A 12 -3.72 -16.92 30.84
N LEU A 13 -2.74 -16.08 31.15
CA LEU A 13 -2.71 -14.68 30.66
C LEU A 13 -2.41 -14.60 29.15
N ALA A 14 -1.73 -15.59 28.57
CA ALA A 14 -1.47 -15.65 27.12
C ALA A 14 -2.68 -16.13 26.29
N ALA A 15 -3.70 -16.70 26.91
CA ALA A 15 -4.84 -17.32 26.22
C ALA A 15 -6.05 -16.40 25.97
N THR A 16 -6.03 -15.14 26.42
CA THR A 16 -7.17 -14.21 26.27
C THR A 16 -6.86 -13.06 25.30
N GLN A 17 -6.51 -13.37 24.07
CA GLN A 17 -6.38 -12.38 23.01
C GLN A 17 -7.42 -12.65 21.91
N SER A 18 -8.72 -12.52 22.23
CA SER A 18 -9.73 -12.34 21.19
C SER A 18 -9.76 -10.87 20.79
N VAL A 19 -8.95 -10.51 19.80
CA VAL A 19 -8.86 -9.16 19.30
C VAL A 19 -9.44 -9.08 17.92
N GLY A 20 -10.60 -8.48 17.80
CA GLY A 20 -11.12 -7.99 16.54
C GLY A 20 -10.45 -6.65 16.17
N ALA A 21 -9.26 -6.69 15.60
CA ALA A 21 -8.66 -5.50 14.99
C ALA A 21 -9.08 -5.45 13.52
N GLN A 22 -9.68 -4.34 13.09
CA GLN A 22 -9.91 -4.09 11.66
C GLN A 22 -8.56 -3.91 10.98
N GLN A 23 -8.27 -4.77 10.01
CA GLN A 23 -7.10 -4.64 9.15
C GLN A 23 -7.44 -3.81 7.92
N LYS A 24 -6.56 -2.87 7.53
CA LYS A 24 -6.60 -2.31 6.17
C LYS A 24 -6.34 -3.41 5.15
N PRO A 25 -6.88 -3.26 3.93
CA PRO A 25 -6.62 -4.18 2.85
C PRO A 25 -5.14 -4.42 2.63
N HIS A 26 -4.82 -5.60 2.16
CA HIS A 26 -3.47 -5.94 1.75
C HIS A 26 -3.33 -5.72 0.24
N TYR A 27 -2.22 -5.12 -0.19
CA TYR A 27 -1.91 -4.85 -1.59
C TYR A 27 -0.66 -5.61 -1.99
N THR A 28 -0.74 -6.52 -2.95
CA THR A 28 0.44 -7.27 -3.41
C THR A 28 1.29 -6.42 -4.35
N GLN A 29 0.64 -5.60 -5.17
CA GLN A 29 1.31 -4.71 -6.11
C GLN A 29 1.73 -3.36 -5.52
N TYR A 30 1.87 -3.25 -4.17
CA TYR A 30 2.40 -2.03 -3.56
C TYR A 30 3.82 -1.68 -4.08
N ILE A 31 4.57 -2.66 -4.57
CA ILE A 31 5.87 -2.43 -5.22
C ILE A 31 5.79 -1.52 -6.45
N LEU A 32 4.61 -1.40 -7.06
CA LEU A 32 4.32 -0.47 -8.16
C LEU A 32 3.67 0.83 -7.69
N ASN A 33 3.08 0.82 -6.50
CA ASN A 33 2.38 1.97 -5.94
C ASN A 33 2.64 2.10 -4.44
N GLN A 34 3.87 2.39 -4.07
CA GLN A 34 4.25 2.60 -2.68
C GLN A 34 3.55 3.83 -2.05
N TYR A 35 3.05 4.75 -2.88
CA TYR A 35 2.28 5.91 -2.42
C TYR A 35 1.07 5.53 -1.57
N ILE A 36 0.42 4.40 -1.86
CA ILE A 36 -0.73 3.93 -1.06
C ILE A 36 -0.36 3.55 0.39
N LEU A 37 0.92 3.24 0.63
CA LEU A 37 1.45 2.91 1.95
C LEU A 37 2.05 4.11 2.66
N ASN A 38 2.62 5.08 1.92
CA ASN A 38 3.40 6.16 2.51
C ASN A 38 3.10 7.52 1.84
N PRO A 39 2.48 8.48 2.56
CA PRO A 39 2.16 9.79 2.00
C PRO A 39 3.40 10.63 1.66
N ALA A 40 4.59 10.30 2.17
CA ALA A 40 5.82 11.02 1.83
C ALA A 40 6.26 10.82 0.36
N ILE A 41 5.68 9.84 -0.35
CA ILE A 41 5.95 9.58 -1.77
C ILE A 41 5.19 10.55 -2.68
N THR A 42 4.24 11.29 -2.14
CA THR A 42 3.44 12.26 -2.90
C THR A 42 4.33 13.24 -3.67
N GLY A 43 4.26 13.24 -5.00
CA GLY A 43 5.03 14.16 -5.84
C GLY A 43 6.49 13.78 -6.04
N ILE A 44 6.89 12.55 -5.75
CA ILE A 44 8.24 12.03 -6.01
C ILE A 44 8.60 12.12 -7.49
N GLU A 45 7.61 11.98 -8.37
CA GLU A 45 7.76 12.03 -9.81
C GLU A 45 7.64 13.45 -10.38
N SER A 46 8.13 13.67 -11.61
CA SER A 46 7.99 14.96 -12.32
C SER A 46 6.71 15.04 -13.16
N TYR A 47 5.92 14.00 -13.17
CA TYR A 47 4.63 13.89 -13.87
C TYR A 47 3.52 13.56 -12.85
N VAL A 48 2.27 13.61 -13.29
CA VAL A 48 1.16 13.12 -12.48
C VAL A 48 1.06 11.61 -12.66
N ASP A 49 1.26 10.89 -11.56
CA ASP A 49 1.12 9.44 -11.49
C ASP A 49 -0.29 9.08 -11.04
N LEU A 50 -1.06 8.49 -11.93
CA LEU A 50 -2.42 8.05 -11.70
C LEU A 50 -2.45 6.53 -11.75
N LYS A 51 -2.95 5.87 -10.70
CA LYS A 51 -3.08 4.42 -10.65
C LYS A 51 -4.43 3.99 -10.14
N ALA A 52 -4.94 2.91 -10.72
CA ALA A 52 -6.11 2.20 -10.25
C ALA A 52 -5.80 0.72 -10.13
N SER A 53 -6.36 0.08 -9.11
CA SER A 53 -6.22 -1.36 -8.90
C SER A 53 -7.53 -1.99 -8.47
N TYR A 54 -7.71 -3.23 -8.91
CA TYR A 54 -8.79 -4.11 -8.50
C TYR A 54 -8.20 -5.43 -7.99
N ARG A 55 -8.50 -5.77 -6.75
CA ARG A 55 -8.03 -6.98 -6.07
C ARG A 55 -9.22 -7.80 -5.58
N ARG A 56 -9.27 -9.07 -5.98
CA ARG A 56 -10.22 -10.04 -5.47
C ARG A 56 -9.49 -11.12 -4.71
N GLN A 57 -9.66 -11.13 -3.39
CA GLN A 57 -9.01 -12.11 -2.52
C GLN A 57 -9.82 -13.42 -2.50
N TRP A 58 -9.13 -14.54 -2.27
CA TRP A 58 -9.67 -15.86 -2.00
C TRP A 58 -10.83 -16.24 -2.93
N VAL A 59 -10.57 -16.20 -4.23
CA VAL A 59 -11.57 -16.53 -5.26
C VAL A 59 -12.14 -17.92 -5.01
N GLY A 60 -13.48 -18.03 -5.03
CA GLY A 60 -14.21 -19.26 -4.69
C GLY A 60 -14.88 -19.24 -3.32
N ILE A 61 -14.46 -18.35 -2.43
CA ILE A 61 -15.11 -18.14 -1.14
C ILE A 61 -16.22 -17.08 -1.32
N GLN A 62 -17.39 -17.37 -0.78
CA GLN A 62 -18.50 -16.41 -0.79
C GLN A 62 -18.16 -15.21 0.09
N ASP A 63 -18.55 -14.01 -0.35
CA ASP A 63 -18.32 -12.75 0.37
C ASP A 63 -16.85 -12.45 0.71
N ALA A 64 -15.92 -13.05 -0.05
CA ALA A 64 -14.48 -12.80 0.08
C ALA A 64 -14.13 -11.34 -0.23
N PRO A 65 -13.05 -10.80 0.37
CA PRO A 65 -12.68 -9.40 0.23
C PRO A 65 -12.45 -8.97 -1.22
N VAL A 66 -13.01 -7.83 -1.58
CA VAL A 66 -12.77 -7.14 -2.84
C VAL A 66 -12.29 -5.73 -2.52
N THR A 67 -11.07 -5.42 -2.95
CA THR A 67 -10.45 -4.12 -2.74
C THR A 67 -10.27 -3.41 -4.07
N THR A 68 -10.73 -2.19 -4.16
CA THR A 68 -10.48 -1.29 -5.29
C THR A 68 -9.82 -0.02 -4.78
N TYR A 69 -8.78 0.45 -5.46
CA TYR A 69 -8.25 1.75 -5.14
C TYR A 69 -7.98 2.59 -6.39
N PHE A 70 -8.03 3.88 -6.17
CA PHE A 70 -7.60 4.92 -7.09
C PHE A 70 -6.62 5.83 -6.36
N SER A 71 -5.52 6.16 -6.99
CA SER A 71 -4.51 7.07 -6.46
C SER A 71 -4.00 8.00 -7.55
N MET A 72 -3.78 9.26 -7.20
CA MET A 72 -3.22 10.27 -8.07
C MET A 72 -2.32 11.20 -7.27
N HIS A 73 -1.11 11.42 -7.72
CA HIS A 73 -0.22 12.41 -7.13
C HIS A 73 0.71 13.03 -8.15
N GLY A 74 1.18 14.24 -7.87
CA GLY A 74 2.12 14.93 -8.73
C GLY A 74 2.91 15.99 -7.97
N ALA A 75 4.06 16.37 -8.52
CA ALA A 75 4.92 17.40 -7.97
C ALA A 75 4.43 18.80 -8.34
N LEU A 76 4.56 19.72 -7.40
CA LEU A 76 4.42 21.15 -7.61
C LEU A 76 5.82 21.76 -7.73
N ASN A 77 6.03 22.57 -8.79
CA ASN A 77 7.27 23.31 -9.03
C ASN A 77 8.56 22.45 -9.07
N LYS A 78 8.46 21.17 -9.38
CA LYS A 78 9.62 20.33 -9.59
C LYS A 78 10.31 20.72 -10.90
N LYS A 79 11.39 21.48 -10.78
CA LYS A 79 12.26 21.81 -11.92
C LYS A 79 13.06 20.56 -12.29
N SER A 80 13.08 20.23 -13.57
CA SER A 80 13.92 19.17 -14.07
C SER A 80 15.31 19.72 -14.35
N SER A 81 16.32 19.33 -13.60
CA SER A 81 17.71 19.70 -13.81
C SER A 81 18.26 19.20 -15.18
N ARG A 82 17.62 18.21 -15.78
CA ARG A 82 18.04 17.58 -17.05
C ARG A 82 17.31 18.08 -18.29
N ASN A 83 16.73 19.26 -18.28
CA ASN A 83 16.11 19.86 -19.48
C ASN A 83 17.14 20.54 -20.40
N ALA A 84 18.36 20.09 -20.48
CA ALA A 84 19.27 20.54 -21.53
C ALA A 84 18.78 19.98 -22.89
N PRO A 85 18.68 20.82 -23.94
CA PRO A 85 18.20 20.39 -25.26
C PRO A 85 19.02 19.26 -25.88
N THR A 86 20.19 18.99 -25.36
CA THR A 86 21.16 17.99 -25.86
C THR A 86 21.09 16.65 -25.10
N SER A 87 20.23 16.51 -24.09
CA SER A 87 20.11 15.29 -23.28
C SER A 87 19.06 14.33 -23.87
N PHE A 88 19.20 13.95 -25.12
CA PHE A 88 18.39 12.88 -25.69
C PHE A 88 19.08 11.53 -25.41
N PRO A 89 18.35 10.54 -24.85
CA PRO A 89 18.89 9.20 -24.73
C PRO A 89 19.12 8.61 -26.11
N THR A 90 20.18 7.86 -26.23
CA THR A 90 20.45 7.11 -27.47
C THR A 90 19.34 6.08 -27.67
N PRO A 91 18.69 6.05 -28.85
CA PRO A 91 17.66 5.05 -29.13
C PRO A 91 18.16 3.63 -28.86
N GLY A 92 17.45 2.87 -28.06
CA GLY A 92 17.82 1.48 -27.73
C GLY A 92 18.64 1.31 -26.44
N GLU A 93 19.11 2.37 -25.81
CA GLU A 93 19.75 2.29 -24.51
C GLU A 93 18.72 2.02 -23.38
N ASN A 94 19.20 1.36 -22.33
CA ASN A 94 18.39 1.19 -21.12
C ASN A 94 18.31 2.53 -20.38
N PRO A 95 17.14 3.15 -20.25
CA PRO A 95 17.01 4.45 -19.60
C PRO A 95 17.31 4.40 -18.09
N ARG A 96 17.45 3.19 -17.51
CA ARG A 96 17.85 2.95 -16.11
C ARG A 96 19.14 2.15 -16.04
N GLY A 97 20.00 2.28 -17.06
CA GLY A 97 21.32 1.67 -17.11
C GLY A 97 22.36 2.44 -16.31
N ARG A 98 23.62 2.16 -16.60
CA ARG A 98 24.78 2.73 -15.89
C ARG A 98 24.82 4.25 -15.94
N SER A 99 24.53 4.86 -17.10
CA SER A 99 24.52 6.32 -17.29
C SER A 99 23.53 7.02 -16.35
N TYR A 100 22.36 6.43 -16.15
CA TYR A 100 21.37 6.95 -15.19
C TYR A 100 21.92 7.03 -13.77
N TRP A 101 22.68 6.03 -13.34
CA TRP A 101 23.23 5.96 -12.01
C TRP A 101 24.41 6.90 -11.81
N GLU A 102 25.26 7.03 -12.81
CA GLU A 102 26.43 7.92 -12.79
C GLU A 102 26.00 9.39 -12.78
N GLU A 103 24.97 9.73 -13.52
CA GLU A 103 24.48 11.10 -13.70
C GLU A 103 23.31 11.49 -12.79
N TYR A 104 22.86 10.60 -11.91
CA TYR A 104 21.75 10.91 -11.02
C TYR A 104 22.12 11.99 -10.01
N GLU A 105 21.31 13.04 -10.00
CA GLU A 105 21.35 14.10 -9.01
C GLU A 105 20.02 14.19 -8.28
N ALA A 106 20.07 14.48 -6.97
CA ALA A 106 18.89 14.73 -6.18
C ALA A 106 18.13 15.94 -6.74
N PRO A 107 16.79 15.87 -6.89
CA PRO A 107 16.00 17.00 -7.39
C PRO A 107 16.05 18.17 -6.40
N ASP A 108 15.85 19.39 -6.92
CA ASP A 108 15.66 20.58 -6.10
C ASP A 108 14.51 20.38 -5.08
N PRO A 109 14.52 21.13 -3.97
CA PRO A 109 13.43 21.10 -3.01
C PRO A 109 12.08 21.37 -3.72
N HIS A 110 11.12 20.50 -3.52
CA HIS A 110 9.81 20.61 -4.16
C HIS A 110 8.70 20.05 -3.27
N HIS A 111 7.48 20.36 -3.64
CA HIS A 111 6.29 19.94 -2.95
C HIS A 111 5.51 18.97 -3.81
N GLY A 112 4.75 18.07 -3.16
CA GLY A 112 3.82 17.17 -3.83
C GLY A 112 2.43 17.29 -3.25
N ILE A 113 1.42 17.11 -4.10
CA ILE A 113 0.03 16.96 -3.70
C ILE A 113 -0.54 15.69 -4.32
N GLY A 114 -1.48 15.07 -3.63
CA GLY A 114 -2.10 13.86 -4.11
C GLY A 114 -3.45 13.57 -3.47
N LEU A 115 -4.14 12.62 -4.07
CA LEU A 115 -5.42 12.10 -3.63
C LEU A 115 -5.38 10.58 -3.74
N GLN A 116 -5.91 9.90 -2.73
CA GLN A 116 -6.14 8.45 -2.78
C GLN A 116 -7.53 8.11 -2.28
N VAL A 117 -8.16 7.17 -2.94
CA VAL A 117 -9.45 6.60 -2.54
C VAL A 117 -9.33 5.09 -2.55
N VAL A 118 -9.66 4.46 -1.45
CA VAL A 118 -9.64 3.01 -1.28
C VAL A 118 -11.01 2.55 -0.85
N GLN A 119 -11.55 1.58 -1.55
CA GLN A 119 -12.77 0.88 -1.17
C GLN A 119 -12.43 -0.58 -0.91
N ASP A 120 -12.87 -1.10 0.21
CA ASP A 120 -12.76 -2.51 0.59
C ASP A 120 -14.12 -3.03 1.02
N VAL A 121 -14.53 -4.14 0.43
CA VAL A 121 -15.81 -4.79 0.73
C VAL A 121 -15.52 -6.23 1.14
N THR A 122 -15.88 -6.56 2.38
CA THR A 122 -15.68 -7.91 2.95
C THR A 122 -16.97 -8.36 3.60
N GLY A 123 -17.69 -9.27 2.96
CA GLY A 123 -19.00 -9.71 3.42
C GLY A 123 -19.99 -8.54 3.55
N PRO A 124 -20.56 -8.34 4.75
CA PRO A 124 -21.48 -7.23 5.02
C PRO A 124 -20.77 -5.90 5.27
N LEU A 125 -19.45 -5.91 5.46
CA LEU A 125 -18.68 -4.73 5.83
C LEU A 125 -18.12 -4.05 4.58
N SER A 126 -18.34 -2.75 4.44
CA SER A 126 -17.75 -1.90 3.40
C SER A 126 -17.01 -0.75 4.04
N THR A 127 -15.76 -0.56 3.63
CA THR A 127 -14.91 0.55 4.08
C THR A 127 -14.49 1.38 2.89
N VAL A 128 -14.72 2.69 2.94
CA VAL A 128 -14.24 3.65 1.94
C VAL A 128 -13.40 4.69 2.62
N THR A 129 -12.12 4.76 2.25
CA THR A 129 -11.18 5.78 2.73
C THR A 129 -10.81 6.72 1.60
N ALA A 130 -10.98 8.02 1.79
CA ALA A 130 -10.54 9.06 0.86
C ALA A 130 -9.61 10.02 1.58
N GLN A 131 -8.39 10.21 1.08
CA GLN A 131 -7.36 11.06 1.68
C GLN A 131 -6.75 11.99 0.65
N ALA A 132 -6.59 13.27 1.02
CA ALA A 132 -5.68 14.20 0.37
C ALA A 132 -4.32 14.13 1.05
N THR A 133 -3.26 14.19 0.27
CA THR A 133 -1.88 14.07 0.76
C THR A 133 -1.03 15.24 0.31
N TYR A 134 -0.07 15.58 1.14
CA TYR A 134 0.95 16.58 0.85
C TYR A 134 2.30 16.06 1.31
N ALA A 135 3.34 16.28 0.52
CA ALA A 135 4.72 16.00 0.91
C ALA A 135 5.67 17.12 0.52
N HIS A 136 6.74 17.23 1.28
CA HIS A 136 7.87 18.11 0.99
C HIS A 136 9.13 17.26 0.82
N HIS A 137 9.82 17.43 -0.30
CA HIS A 137 11.05 16.74 -0.67
C HIS A 137 12.24 17.68 -0.50
N LEU A 138 13.20 17.27 0.32
CA LEU A 138 14.38 18.04 0.65
C LEU A 138 15.65 17.25 0.29
N PRO A 139 16.50 17.70 -0.64
CA PRO A 139 17.77 17.07 -0.90
C PRO A 139 18.69 17.22 0.33
N LEU A 140 19.21 16.11 0.83
CA LEU A 140 20.19 16.07 1.92
C LEU A 140 21.63 16.09 1.40
N GLY A 141 21.81 15.83 0.12
CA GLY A 141 23.10 15.79 -0.55
C GLY A 141 22.92 15.67 -2.04
N LEU A 142 24.02 15.43 -2.77
CA LEU A 142 23.99 15.38 -4.24
C LEU A 142 23.13 14.24 -4.81
N ARG A 143 22.94 13.15 -4.07
CA ARG A 143 22.24 11.96 -4.59
C ARG A 143 21.11 11.45 -3.69
N THR A 144 20.87 12.07 -2.55
CA THR A 144 19.91 11.57 -1.56
C THR A 144 18.90 12.65 -1.21
N THR A 145 17.63 12.28 -1.23
CA THR A 145 16.51 13.16 -0.88
C THR A 145 15.72 12.54 0.26
N LEU A 146 15.35 13.38 1.24
CA LEU A 146 14.40 13.04 2.29
C LEU A 146 13.06 13.69 1.98
N ALA A 147 12.00 12.90 2.00
CA ALA A 147 10.64 13.40 1.91
C ALA A 147 9.89 13.19 3.22
N ALA A 148 9.12 14.19 3.63
CA ALA A 148 8.18 14.10 4.74
C ALA A 148 6.77 14.38 4.21
N GLY A 149 5.81 13.53 4.55
CA GLY A 149 4.45 13.63 4.02
C GLY A 149 3.38 13.43 5.08
N LEU A 150 2.26 14.08 4.86
CA LEU A 150 1.05 14.00 5.67
C LEU A 150 -0.14 13.69 4.77
N GLY A 151 -1.10 12.93 5.29
CA GLY A 151 -2.39 12.68 4.67
C GLY A 151 -3.52 12.99 5.64
N ILE A 152 -4.57 13.62 5.14
CA ILE A 152 -5.79 13.89 5.88
C ILE A 152 -6.99 13.50 5.02
N GLY A 153 -7.98 12.87 5.61
CA GLY A 153 -9.13 12.40 4.87
C GLY A 153 -10.23 11.87 5.76
N LEU A 154 -11.13 11.13 5.14
CA LEU A 154 -12.28 10.53 5.78
C LEU A 154 -12.29 9.03 5.53
N ASN A 155 -12.65 8.29 6.56
CA ASN A 155 -12.91 6.86 6.49
C ASN A 155 -14.39 6.63 6.82
N ARG A 156 -15.13 6.07 5.85
CA ARG A 156 -16.52 5.67 6.01
C ARG A 156 -16.60 4.16 6.12
N ILE A 157 -17.14 3.69 7.23
CA ILE A 157 -17.40 2.27 7.47
C ILE A 157 -18.90 2.06 7.39
N GLY A 158 -19.32 1.14 6.54
CA GLY A 158 -20.72 0.77 6.35
C GLY A 158 -20.94 -0.71 6.65
N LEU A 159 -22.03 -1.01 7.31
CA LEU A 159 -22.50 -2.37 7.57
C LEU A 159 -23.83 -2.60 6.87
N ASP A 160 -23.85 -3.55 5.94
CA ASP A 160 -25.07 -3.98 5.24
C ASP A 160 -25.81 -5.01 6.10
N ALA A 161 -26.84 -4.55 6.79
CA ALA A 161 -27.61 -5.37 7.71
C ALA A 161 -28.38 -6.49 6.98
N ALA A 162 -28.73 -6.32 5.69
CA ALA A 162 -29.45 -7.33 4.91
C ALA A 162 -28.60 -8.58 4.63
N LYS A 163 -27.28 -8.46 4.71
CA LYS A 163 -26.34 -9.59 4.56
C LYS A 163 -26.01 -10.30 5.88
N LEU A 164 -26.52 -9.79 7.01
CA LEU A 164 -26.28 -10.43 8.30
C LEU A 164 -27.27 -11.58 8.47
N ASN A 165 -26.74 -12.77 8.78
CA ASN A 165 -27.54 -13.94 9.13
C ASN A 165 -27.46 -14.15 10.64
N PHE A 166 -28.57 -13.90 11.33
CA PHE A 166 -28.67 -14.03 12.78
C PHE A 166 -29.13 -15.44 13.23
N GLY A 167 -29.26 -16.38 12.28
CA GLY A 167 -29.87 -17.69 12.56
C GLY A 167 -31.34 -17.54 12.98
N ASP A 168 -31.79 -18.41 13.91
CA ASP A 168 -33.19 -18.40 14.44
C ASP A 168 -33.40 -17.38 15.58
N VAL A 169 -32.45 -16.48 15.82
CA VAL A 169 -32.56 -15.44 16.86
C VAL A 169 -33.43 -14.30 16.35
N THR A 170 -34.41 -13.87 17.17
CA THR A 170 -35.21 -12.67 16.88
C THR A 170 -34.33 -11.49 16.54
N VAL A 171 -34.46 -11.01 15.33
CA VAL A 171 -33.63 -9.93 14.78
C VAL A 171 -33.88 -8.67 15.61
N ASP A 172 -32.79 -8.00 16.03
CA ASP A 172 -32.86 -6.72 16.72
C ASP A 172 -33.61 -5.71 15.84
N PRO A 173 -34.73 -5.12 16.30
CA PRO A 173 -35.50 -4.13 15.53
C PRO A 173 -34.69 -2.96 15.03
N VAL A 174 -33.62 -2.56 15.71
CA VAL A 174 -32.70 -1.46 15.33
C VAL A 174 -31.95 -1.80 14.04
N VAL A 175 -31.51 -3.05 13.89
CA VAL A 175 -30.82 -3.53 12.68
C VAL A 175 -31.81 -3.60 11.50
N PHE A 176 -33.06 -3.99 11.74
CA PHE A 176 -34.09 -4.09 10.71
C PHE A 176 -34.56 -2.74 10.18
N THR A 177 -34.61 -1.72 11.04
CA THR A 177 -35.15 -0.40 10.66
C THR A 177 -34.16 0.44 9.87
N SER A 178 -32.86 0.21 10.04
CA SER A 178 -31.78 1.05 9.46
C SER A 178 -31.23 0.54 8.12
N GLY A 179 -31.44 -0.72 7.76
CA GLY A 179 -30.98 -1.37 6.51
C GLY A 179 -29.47 -1.26 6.25
N TYR A 180 -28.89 -0.09 6.44
CA TYR A 180 -27.48 0.20 6.22
C TYR A 180 -26.94 1.16 7.27
N LEU A 181 -26.06 0.67 8.13
CA LEU A 181 -25.43 1.46 9.18
C LEU A 181 -24.11 2.07 8.68
N ASN A 182 -23.98 3.38 8.72
CA ASN A 182 -22.80 4.09 8.23
C ASN A 182 -22.18 4.95 9.34
N ARG A 183 -20.86 4.92 9.43
CA ARG A 183 -20.08 5.84 10.26
C ARG A 183 -18.93 6.44 9.46
N THR A 184 -18.86 7.77 9.44
CA THR A 184 -17.77 8.51 8.79
C THR A 184 -16.87 9.12 9.87
N ARG A 185 -15.55 9.00 9.67
CA ARG A 185 -14.54 9.39 10.63
C ARG A 185 -13.35 10.04 9.95
N LEU A 186 -12.63 10.89 10.71
CA LEU A 186 -11.39 11.48 10.25
C LEU A 186 -10.30 10.39 10.15
N ASP A 187 -9.56 10.36 9.07
CA ASP A 187 -8.40 9.50 8.89
C ASP A 187 -7.16 10.38 8.63
N MET A 188 -6.07 10.09 9.32
CA MET A 188 -4.81 10.80 9.17
C MET A 188 -3.68 9.79 8.98
N SER A 189 -2.72 10.18 8.15
CA SER A 189 -1.49 9.44 7.91
C SER A 189 -0.28 10.37 7.91
N ALA A 190 0.89 9.83 8.25
CA ALA A 190 2.16 10.53 8.17
C ALA A 190 3.24 9.58 7.68
N GLY A 191 4.29 10.12 7.07
CA GLY A 191 5.40 9.30 6.61
C GLY A 191 6.67 10.09 6.38
N LEU A 192 7.75 9.32 6.36
CA LEU A 192 9.09 9.73 5.96
C LEU A 192 9.57 8.79 4.87
N TYR A 193 10.28 9.30 3.89
CA TYR A 193 10.83 8.52 2.79
C TYR A 193 12.18 9.07 2.36
N LEU A 194 13.22 8.28 2.57
CA LEU A 194 14.56 8.57 2.14
C LEU A 194 14.84 7.80 0.84
N TYR A 195 15.28 8.48 -0.21
CA TYR A 195 15.47 7.85 -1.50
C TYR A 195 16.65 8.41 -2.29
N SER A 196 17.18 7.56 -3.14
CA SER A 196 18.23 7.81 -4.10
C SER A 196 17.96 7.03 -5.40
N ALA A 197 18.86 7.07 -6.37
CA ALA A 197 18.81 6.20 -7.55
C ALA A 197 18.87 4.72 -7.18
N ASP A 198 19.60 4.38 -6.14
CA ASP A 198 20.00 3.01 -5.81
C ASP A 198 19.16 2.38 -4.70
N TYR A 199 18.65 3.18 -3.76
CA TYR A 199 17.99 2.68 -2.57
C TYR A 199 16.85 3.58 -2.11
N PHE A 200 15.97 2.99 -1.35
CA PHE A 200 14.97 3.70 -0.56
C PHE A 200 14.79 3.09 0.82
N VAL A 201 14.38 3.94 1.77
CA VAL A 201 13.90 3.54 3.08
C VAL A 201 12.69 4.40 3.42
N GLY A 202 11.57 3.76 3.73
CA GLY A 202 10.32 4.43 4.05
C GLY A 202 9.79 4.01 5.42
N LEU A 203 9.25 4.97 6.15
CA LEU A 203 8.51 4.76 7.39
C LEU A 203 7.17 5.48 7.26
N SER A 204 6.07 4.82 7.61
CA SER A 204 4.77 5.48 7.62
C SER A 204 3.85 4.94 8.71
N ALA A 205 2.95 5.80 9.14
CA ALA A 205 1.87 5.48 10.04
C ALA A 205 0.55 5.91 9.38
N GLN A 206 -0.42 5.01 9.35
CA GLN A 206 -1.75 5.26 8.84
C GLN A 206 -2.78 5.04 9.94
N GLN A 207 -3.97 5.66 9.84
CA GLN A 207 -4.99 5.64 10.89
C GLN A 207 -4.46 6.10 12.25
N ILE A 208 -3.68 7.19 12.25
CA ILE A 208 -3.01 7.69 13.45
C ILE A 208 -4.01 8.14 14.51
N VAL A 209 -5.20 8.60 14.11
CA VAL A 209 -6.25 9.05 15.04
C VAL A 209 -7.03 7.84 15.54
N PRO A 210 -6.88 7.44 16.82
CA PRO A 210 -7.64 6.34 17.39
C PRO A 210 -9.12 6.74 17.49
N GLN A 211 -10.01 5.90 17.00
CA GLN A 211 -11.45 6.15 17.03
C GLN A 211 -12.19 4.89 17.43
N THR A 212 -13.23 5.04 18.24
CA THR A 212 -14.13 3.95 18.62
C THR A 212 -15.03 3.59 17.43
N ILE A 213 -15.14 2.30 17.15
CA ILE A 213 -16.08 1.77 16.16
C ILE A 213 -17.35 1.42 16.90
N ASP A 214 -18.36 2.27 16.80
CA ASP A 214 -19.66 2.08 17.41
C ASP A 214 -20.75 2.36 16.36
N PHE A 215 -21.68 1.42 16.21
CA PHE A 215 -22.83 1.55 15.31
C PHE A 215 -24.13 1.84 16.06
N THR A 216 -24.11 1.83 17.40
CA THR A 216 -25.30 2.07 18.23
C THR A 216 -25.24 3.45 18.89
N ASP A 217 -26.36 4.16 18.86
CA ASP A 217 -26.53 5.44 19.60
C ASP A 217 -27.07 5.19 21.04
N GLY A 218 -27.11 3.93 21.51
CA GLY A 218 -27.70 3.51 22.76
C GLY A 218 -26.72 3.38 23.94
N TYR A 219 -27.30 3.37 25.16
CA TYR A 219 -26.58 3.30 26.45
C TYR A 219 -25.88 1.96 26.75
N ILE A 220 -26.08 0.94 25.94
CA ILE A 220 -25.40 -0.35 26.10
C ILE A 220 -24.10 -0.25 25.32
N ARG A 221 -22.98 -0.15 26.02
CA ARG A 221 -21.63 -0.21 25.43
C ARG A 221 -21.16 -1.67 25.41
N PRO A 222 -21.42 -2.46 24.37
CA PRO A 222 -20.65 -3.66 24.14
C PRO A 222 -19.20 -3.23 23.90
N GLN A 223 -18.24 -4.14 24.08
CA GLN A 223 -16.83 -3.85 23.92
C GLN A 223 -16.58 -3.15 22.57
N THR A 224 -16.34 -1.84 22.62
CA THR A 224 -16.20 -1.01 21.42
C THR A 224 -14.86 -1.31 20.77
N GLY A 225 -14.88 -1.77 19.53
CA GLY A 225 -13.67 -1.86 18.72
C GLY A 225 -13.03 -0.47 18.56
N LYS A 226 -11.70 -0.41 18.60
CA LYS A 226 -10.95 0.83 18.32
C LYS A 226 -10.15 0.67 17.04
N THR A 227 -10.11 1.71 16.23
CA THR A 227 -9.11 1.78 15.16
C THR A 227 -7.72 1.89 15.77
N VAL A 228 -6.78 1.15 15.24
CA VAL A 228 -5.38 1.15 15.70
C VAL A 228 -4.46 1.64 14.58
N PRO A 229 -3.39 2.37 14.90
CA PRO A 229 -2.43 2.79 13.91
C PRO A 229 -1.79 1.61 13.20
N HIS A 230 -1.64 1.73 11.88
CA HIS A 230 -0.92 0.79 11.04
C HIS A 230 0.45 1.38 10.72
N LEU A 231 1.49 0.74 11.21
CA LEU A 231 2.87 1.15 10.96
C LEU A 231 3.47 0.31 9.84
N PHE A 232 4.14 0.98 8.91
CA PHE A 232 4.85 0.35 7.81
C PHE A 232 6.30 0.82 7.81
N ALA A 233 7.21 -0.12 7.60
CA ALA A 233 8.59 0.15 7.27
C ALA A 233 8.91 -0.55 5.95
N THR A 234 9.48 0.17 4.99
CA THR A 234 9.85 -0.35 3.67
C THR A 234 11.28 -0.02 3.38
N ALA A 235 11.98 -0.93 2.72
CA ALA A 235 13.33 -0.69 2.23
C ALA A 235 13.54 -1.46 0.93
N GLY A 236 14.37 -0.93 0.04
CA GLY A 236 14.72 -1.61 -1.19
C GLY A 236 16.02 -1.07 -1.77
N TYR A 237 16.59 -1.88 -2.64
CA TYR A 237 17.83 -1.57 -3.32
C TYR A 237 17.71 -1.95 -4.79
N ARG A 238 18.34 -1.19 -5.67
CA ARG A 238 18.39 -1.47 -7.10
C ARG A 238 19.80 -1.88 -7.49
N ALA A 239 19.95 -3.09 -8.00
CA ALA A 239 21.18 -3.61 -8.55
C ALA A 239 21.06 -3.73 -10.08
N LEU A 240 22.03 -3.18 -10.81
CA LEU A 240 22.13 -3.33 -12.25
C LEU A 240 22.77 -4.68 -12.57
N LEU A 241 22.08 -5.52 -13.35
CA LEU A 241 22.56 -6.79 -13.87
C LEU A 241 22.85 -6.65 -15.38
N GLY A 242 24.11 -6.37 -15.72
CA GLY A 242 24.49 -6.03 -17.10
C GLY A 242 23.88 -4.70 -17.54
N GLU A 243 23.64 -4.52 -18.84
CA GLU A 243 23.18 -3.24 -19.38
C GLU A 243 21.65 -3.11 -19.44
N ASN A 244 20.91 -4.21 -19.37
CA ASN A 244 19.47 -4.22 -19.67
C ASN A 244 18.57 -4.61 -18.51
N PHE A 245 19.09 -5.16 -17.44
CA PHE A 245 18.29 -5.67 -16.34
C PHE A 245 18.58 -4.94 -15.03
N ASN A 246 17.53 -4.63 -14.29
CA ASN A 246 17.60 -4.17 -12.91
C ASN A 246 16.98 -5.22 -11.99
N LEU A 247 17.70 -5.60 -10.97
CA LEU A 247 17.19 -6.45 -9.88
C LEU A 247 16.88 -5.56 -8.69
N ILE A 248 15.66 -5.66 -8.18
CA ILE A 248 15.17 -4.79 -7.11
C ILE A 248 14.63 -5.65 -5.97
N PRO A 249 15.50 -6.11 -5.05
CA PRO A 249 15.05 -6.67 -3.78
C PRO A 249 14.44 -5.57 -2.92
N SER A 250 13.35 -5.89 -2.25
CA SER A 250 12.72 -5.00 -1.28
C SER A 250 12.08 -5.77 -0.12
N LEU A 251 11.93 -5.08 1.00
CA LEU A 251 11.35 -5.61 2.23
C LEU A 251 10.27 -4.65 2.72
N MET A 252 9.17 -5.21 3.20
CA MET A 252 8.14 -4.49 3.94
C MET A 252 7.90 -5.17 5.27
N VAL A 253 7.84 -4.36 6.32
CA VAL A 253 7.42 -4.77 7.66
C VAL A 253 6.17 -3.98 8.00
N LYS A 254 5.08 -4.68 8.34
CA LYS A 254 3.81 -4.11 8.77
C LYS A 254 3.54 -4.49 10.22
N TYR A 255 3.24 -3.51 11.05
CA TYR A 255 2.88 -3.70 12.44
C TYR A 255 1.54 -3.06 12.77
N ILE A 256 0.63 -3.85 13.33
CA ILE A 256 -0.71 -3.45 13.75
C ILE A 256 -0.95 -4.08 15.10
N GLN A 257 -1.02 -3.29 16.15
CA GLN A 257 -1.32 -3.82 17.48
C GLN A 257 -2.77 -4.33 17.57
N PRO A 258 -3.01 -5.51 18.12
CA PRO A 258 -2.09 -6.44 18.77
C PRO A 258 -1.69 -7.64 17.88
N LEU A 259 -1.79 -7.49 16.56
CA LEU A 259 -1.45 -8.56 15.62
C LEU A 259 0.07 -8.81 15.58
N PRO A 260 0.51 -10.02 15.20
CA PRO A 260 1.92 -10.28 14.99
C PRO A 260 2.47 -9.41 13.85
N VAL A 261 3.76 -9.09 13.92
CA VAL A 261 4.48 -8.37 12.88
C VAL A 261 4.43 -9.18 11.58
N GLN A 262 4.00 -8.56 10.51
CA GLN A 262 4.02 -9.14 9.17
C GLN A 262 5.27 -8.68 8.43
N VAL A 263 5.99 -9.63 7.84
CA VAL A 263 7.19 -9.37 7.05
C VAL A 263 6.97 -9.92 5.65
N GLU A 264 7.24 -9.09 4.66
CA GLU A 264 7.13 -9.44 3.24
C GLU A 264 8.41 -9.07 2.51
N GLY A 265 9.03 -10.05 1.86
CA GLY A 265 10.18 -9.87 0.99
C GLY A 265 9.77 -9.95 -0.47
N ASN A 266 10.26 -9.03 -1.30
CA ASN A 266 9.99 -9.00 -2.73
C ASN A 266 11.27 -9.00 -3.53
N LEU A 267 11.17 -9.57 -4.72
CA LEU A 267 12.23 -9.54 -5.72
C LEU A 267 11.60 -9.16 -7.06
N LYS A 268 11.99 -8.01 -7.63
CA LYS A 268 11.53 -7.55 -8.93
C LYS A 268 12.70 -7.53 -9.91
N LEU A 269 12.57 -8.25 -11.02
CA LEU A 269 13.47 -8.20 -12.16
C LEU A 269 12.84 -7.38 -13.26
N GLN A 270 13.47 -6.28 -13.63
CA GLN A 270 13.00 -5.36 -14.64
C GLN A 270 13.91 -5.39 -15.87
N PHE A 271 13.32 -5.60 -17.02
CA PHE A 271 14.00 -5.51 -18.31
C PHE A 271 13.79 -4.10 -18.89
N ARG A 272 14.86 -3.30 -18.92
CA ARG A 272 14.81 -1.89 -19.31
C ARG A 272 13.69 -1.16 -18.54
N ASN A 273 12.88 -0.35 -19.24
CA ASN A 273 11.64 0.22 -18.66
C ASN A 273 10.39 -0.38 -19.34
N LEU A 274 10.51 -1.55 -19.95
CA LEU A 274 9.46 -2.13 -20.79
C LEU A 274 8.62 -3.16 -20.04
N ALA A 275 9.27 -4.11 -19.38
CA ALA A 275 8.59 -5.22 -18.71
C ALA A 275 9.30 -5.60 -17.42
N TRP A 276 8.57 -6.23 -16.51
CA TRP A 276 9.12 -6.72 -15.27
C TRP A 276 8.40 -7.99 -14.79
N LEU A 277 9.14 -8.79 -14.04
CA LEU A 277 8.62 -9.94 -13.32
C LEU A 277 8.94 -9.74 -11.85
N GLY A 278 8.06 -10.21 -10.97
CA GLY A 278 8.25 -10.12 -9.53
C GLY A 278 7.80 -11.37 -8.81
N ALA A 279 8.43 -11.63 -7.69
CA ALA A 279 8.02 -12.64 -6.73
C ALA A 279 7.99 -12.02 -5.33
N SER A 280 7.03 -12.43 -4.53
CA SER A 280 6.88 -12.01 -3.14
C SER A 280 6.75 -13.23 -2.25
N TYR A 281 7.36 -13.16 -1.07
CA TYR A 281 7.15 -14.10 0.02
C TYR A 281 6.67 -13.35 1.25
N ARG A 282 5.51 -13.71 1.73
CA ARG A 282 4.91 -13.17 2.95
C ARG A 282 4.96 -14.22 4.03
N HIS A 283 5.70 -13.91 5.10
CA HIS A 283 5.88 -14.83 6.20
C HIS A 283 4.54 -15.23 6.82
N GLN A 284 4.31 -16.55 6.94
CA GLN A 284 3.09 -17.18 7.48
C GLN A 284 1.79 -16.95 6.68
N ASP A 285 1.84 -16.37 5.48
CA ASP A 285 0.67 -16.13 4.65
C ASP A 285 0.77 -16.84 3.29
N GLY A 286 1.84 -16.59 2.52
CA GLY A 286 1.96 -17.22 1.22
C GLY A 286 3.02 -16.62 0.31
N PHE A 287 2.88 -16.94 -0.99
CA PHE A 287 3.73 -16.45 -2.06
C PHE A 287 2.89 -15.69 -3.08
N ALA A 288 3.51 -14.74 -3.76
CA ALA A 288 2.90 -14.10 -4.90
C ALA A 288 3.84 -14.10 -6.10
N ALA A 289 3.28 -14.27 -7.28
CA ALA A 289 3.93 -14.05 -8.55
C ALA A 289 3.32 -12.82 -9.21
N MET A 290 4.15 -11.98 -9.79
CA MET A 290 3.75 -10.72 -10.37
C MET A 290 4.40 -10.53 -11.73
N LEU A 291 3.71 -9.88 -12.63
CA LEU A 291 4.24 -9.46 -13.93
C LEU A 291 3.64 -8.13 -14.34
N GLY A 292 4.33 -7.42 -15.19
CA GLY A 292 3.79 -6.19 -15.74
C GLY A 292 4.64 -5.64 -16.87
N MET A 293 4.07 -4.60 -17.49
CA MET A 293 4.68 -3.91 -18.60
C MET A 293 4.38 -2.42 -18.56
N ASN A 294 5.27 -1.66 -19.16
CA ASN A 294 5.13 -0.22 -19.38
C ASN A 294 5.12 0.01 -20.89
N ILE A 295 4.03 0.55 -21.40
CA ILE A 295 3.90 0.91 -22.83
C ILE A 295 3.65 2.40 -22.90
N SER A 296 4.65 3.14 -23.37
CA SER A 296 4.59 4.60 -23.37
C SER A 296 4.27 5.15 -21.96
N ASN A 297 3.15 5.81 -21.79
CA ASN A 297 2.70 6.39 -20.51
C ASN A 297 1.69 5.51 -19.77
N ILE A 298 1.53 4.25 -20.16
CA ILE A 298 0.61 3.30 -19.53
C ILE A 298 1.43 2.21 -18.84
N GLN A 299 1.14 1.99 -17.56
CA GLN A 299 1.67 0.89 -16.77
C GLN A 299 0.58 -0.15 -16.52
N MET A 300 0.91 -1.41 -16.68
CA MET A 300 0.01 -2.50 -16.40
C MET A 300 0.70 -3.52 -15.50
N GLY A 301 -0.02 -4.04 -14.52
CA GLY A 301 0.48 -5.04 -13.61
C GLY A 301 -0.58 -6.08 -13.28
N TYR A 302 -0.16 -7.31 -13.12
CA TYR A 302 -0.98 -8.41 -12.63
C TYR A 302 -0.23 -9.15 -11.55
N ALA A 303 -0.93 -9.51 -10.47
CA ALA A 303 -0.40 -10.35 -9.40
C ALA A 303 -1.35 -11.50 -9.10
N TYR A 304 -0.77 -12.64 -8.81
CA TYR A 304 -1.44 -13.82 -8.32
C TYR A 304 -0.83 -14.24 -6.99
N ASP A 305 -1.66 -14.28 -5.91
CA ASP A 305 -1.21 -14.72 -4.59
C ASP A 305 -1.72 -16.14 -4.32
N TYR A 306 -0.79 -16.99 -3.93
CA TYR A 306 -1.05 -18.34 -3.44
C TYR A 306 -0.90 -18.37 -1.92
N THR A 307 -2.01 -18.61 -1.22
CA THR A 307 -2.05 -18.68 0.24
C THR A 307 -1.62 -20.07 0.71
N THR A 308 -0.68 -20.13 1.67
CA THR A 308 -0.23 -21.41 2.28
C THR A 308 -1.00 -21.79 3.53
N SER A 309 -1.92 -20.92 3.98
CA SER A 309 -2.78 -21.17 5.13
C SER A 309 -3.89 -22.18 4.84
N ARG A 310 -4.63 -22.61 5.86
CA ARG A 310 -5.78 -23.53 5.72
C ARG A 310 -6.86 -23.03 4.76
N LEU A 311 -6.92 -21.73 4.47
CA LEU A 311 -7.82 -21.14 3.49
C LEU A 311 -7.57 -21.62 2.06
N ASN A 312 -6.37 -22.14 1.77
CA ASN A 312 -6.05 -22.67 0.44
C ASN A 312 -6.96 -23.83 -0.01
N ASN A 313 -7.51 -24.58 0.94
CA ASN A 313 -8.43 -25.69 0.63
C ASN A 313 -9.77 -25.21 0.03
N PHE A 314 -10.11 -23.95 0.23
CA PHE A 314 -11.39 -23.35 -0.19
C PHE A 314 -11.20 -22.23 -1.21
N SER A 315 -9.96 -21.72 -1.39
CA SER A 315 -9.64 -20.60 -2.25
C SER A 315 -8.88 -21.04 -3.49
N LYS A 316 -9.21 -20.43 -4.63
CA LYS A 316 -8.45 -20.54 -5.89
C LYS A 316 -7.37 -19.45 -6.01
N GLY A 317 -6.90 -18.90 -4.88
CA GLY A 317 -5.92 -17.82 -4.84
C GLY A 317 -6.54 -16.43 -4.89
N THR A 318 -5.68 -15.43 -5.02
CA THR A 318 -6.04 -14.00 -5.06
C THR A 318 -5.49 -13.38 -6.33
N HIS A 319 -6.30 -12.57 -6.99
CA HIS A 319 -5.92 -11.87 -8.22
C HIS A 319 -5.94 -10.37 -7.99
N GLU A 320 -4.92 -9.68 -8.46
CA GLU A 320 -4.84 -8.22 -8.42
C GLU A 320 -4.41 -7.67 -9.78
N PHE A 321 -5.18 -6.73 -10.31
CA PHE A 321 -4.90 -6.01 -11.54
C PHE A 321 -4.61 -4.55 -11.21
N LEU A 322 -3.58 -4.00 -11.85
CA LEU A 322 -3.21 -2.60 -11.71
C LEU A 322 -3.06 -1.98 -13.11
N ILE A 323 -3.60 -0.78 -13.25
CA ILE A 323 -3.37 0.09 -14.40
C ILE A 323 -2.91 1.45 -13.91
N GLY A 324 -1.91 2.02 -14.57
CA GLY A 324 -1.35 3.33 -14.27
C GLY A 324 -1.24 4.20 -15.53
N PHE A 325 -1.38 5.50 -15.33
CA PHE A 325 -1.21 6.52 -16.38
C PHE A 325 -0.25 7.60 -15.89
N LEU A 326 0.81 7.85 -16.67
CA LEU A 326 1.85 8.84 -16.37
C LEU A 326 1.55 10.12 -17.15
N ILE A 327 0.72 11.01 -16.58
CA ILE A 327 0.21 12.19 -17.28
C ILE A 327 1.25 13.31 -17.25
N GLY A 328 1.61 13.83 -18.41
CA GLY A 328 2.63 14.88 -18.54
C GLY A 328 4.06 14.33 -18.47
N ASN A 329 4.25 13.02 -18.54
CA ASN A 329 5.56 12.42 -18.75
C ASN A 329 5.98 12.67 -20.23
N LYS A 330 6.86 13.64 -20.41
CA LYS A 330 7.31 14.07 -21.74
C LYS A 330 8.33 13.10 -22.36
N TYR A 331 8.92 12.23 -21.57
CA TYR A 331 10.02 11.35 -21.97
C TYR A 331 9.81 9.93 -21.43
N PRO A 332 8.85 9.16 -22.02
CA PRO A 332 8.51 7.83 -21.52
C PRO A 332 9.69 6.86 -21.51
N ASP A 333 10.66 7.03 -22.42
CA ASP A 333 11.79 6.11 -22.58
C ASP A 333 13.14 6.73 -22.20
N GLY A 334 13.21 8.05 -22.02
CA GLY A 334 14.47 8.77 -21.96
C GLY A 334 14.90 9.32 -20.63
N CYS A 335 14.02 9.43 -19.66
CA CYS A 335 14.37 9.99 -18.37
C CYS A 335 13.57 9.29 -17.29
N PRO A 336 14.00 8.12 -16.86
CA PRO A 336 13.34 7.43 -15.77
C PRO A 336 13.60 8.22 -14.48
N ARG A 337 12.59 8.93 -14.05
CA ARG A 337 12.59 9.64 -12.77
C ARG A 337 11.83 8.90 -11.71
N ASN A 338 11.23 7.83 -12.12
CA ASN A 338 10.58 6.90 -11.24
C ASN A 338 11.68 6.08 -10.56
N VAL A 339 11.85 6.30 -9.31
CA VAL A 339 12.89 5.62 -8.55
C VAL A 339 12.54 4.13 -8.40
N TRP A 340 11.24 3.77 -8.48
CA TRP A 340 10.82 2.38 -8.15
C TRP A 340 9.69 1.86 -9.01
#